data_9b797032ac5c578754440b782a4867a2
#
_entry.id   9b797032ac5c578754440b782a4867a2
#
_cell.length_a   1.000
_cell.length_b   1.000
_cell.length_c   1.000
_cell.angle_alpha   90.00
_cell.angle_beta   90.00
_cell.angle_gamma   90.00
#
_symmetry.space_group_name_H-M   'P 1'
#
loop_
_entity.id
_entity.type
_entity.pdbx_description
1 polymer ?
#
loop_
_entity_poly.entity_id
_entity_poly.type
_entity_poly.pdbx_seq_one_letter_code
_entity_poly.pdbx_strand_id
1 'polypeptide(L)'
;MADGVAADQPRRVLLKLSGEAFGGGKVGIDTQVIRRIAEEIVPAVRQGVQVAIVVGGGNFFRGAELQQAGIDRSRGDYMGMLGTVMNCLALQDFLEQEGQATRVQTAITMGQGAEPYIPLKAIRHLEKGRVVIFGAGAGMPYFSTDTVSIQRSLEIHCDEVVMGKNGVDGVYTSDPRKDADAKRFATLSYNRALVDNLAVMDAAALSMARDNRKRIRVFGLEEAGNVTRALLGEEIGTLVSTAESTLA
;
A
#
# COMPACT_ATOMS: atom_id res chain seq x y z
N MET A 1 -15.56 25.82 -6.13
CA MET A 1 -15.87 25.43 -7.51
C MET A 1 -15.94 23.93 -7.54
N ALA A 2 -17.12 23.45 -7.90
CA ALA A 2 -17.58 22.11 -7.66
C ALA A 2 -16.93 21.06 -8.55
N ASP A 3 -16.68 19.98 -7.96
CA ASP A 3 -16.36 18.62 -8.27
C ASP A 3 -17.09 18.08 -9.51
N GLY A 4 -16.59 18.42 -10.66
CA GLY A 4 -16.89 17.69 -11.89
C GLY A 4 -15.90 16.52 -12.00
N VAL A 5 -16.11 15.45 -11.25
CA VAL A 5 -15.51 14.16 -11.59
C VAL A 5 -16.17 13.74 -12.90
N ALA A 6 -15.44 13.85 -13.99
CA ALA A 6 -15.86 13.33 -15.28
C ALA A 6 -16.17 11.83 -15.11
N ALA A 7 -17.41 11.44 -15.32
CA ALA A 7 -17.94 10.08 -15.15
C ALA A 7 -17.35 9.04 -16.12
N ASP A 8 -16.18 9.30 -16.70
CA ASP A 8 -15.59 8.51 -17.79
C ASP A 8 -14.10 8.19 -17.59
N GLN A 9 -13.51 8.53 -16.42
CA GLN A 9 -12.12 8.13 -16.16
C GLN A 9 -12.08 6.83 -15.36
N PRO A 10 -11.24 5.86 -15.78
CA PRO A 10 -11.12 4.60 -15.06
C PRO A 10 -10.61 4.86 -13.63
N ARG A 11 -11.21 4.16 -12.65
CA ARG A 11 -10.79 4.21 -11.24
C ARG A 11 -9.30 3.90 -11.13
N ARG A 12 -8.54 4.76 -10.46
CA ARG A 12 -7.11 4.57 -10.19
C ARG A 12 -6.88 4.39 -8.70
N VAL A 13 -6.27 3.27 -8.33
CA VAL A 13 -6.09 2.88 -6.92
C VAL A 13 -4.63 2.60 -6.64
N LEU A 14 -4.15 3.02 -5.48
CA LEU A 14 -2.86 2.60 -4.97
C LEU A 14 -3.06 1.53 -3.88
N LEU A 15 -2.57 0.32 -4.13
CA LEU A 15 -2.53 -0.78 -3.17
C LEU A 15 -1.23 -0.70 -2.36
N LYS A 16 -1.34 -0.60 -1.04
CA LYS A 16 -0.18 -0.69 -0.13
C LYS A 16 -0.14 -2.08 0.52
N LEU A 17 0.98 -2.74 0.39
CA LEU A 17 1.26 -4.03 1.00
C LEU A 17 2.46 -3.94 1.94
N SER A 18 2.35 -4.49 3.14
CA SER A 18 3.51 -4.58 4.06
C SER A 18 4.50 -5.64 3.57
N GLY A 19 5.80 -5.45 3.84
CA GLY A 19 6.78 -6.48 3.54
C GLY A 19 6.48 -7.80 4.25
N GLU A 20 5.95 -7.77 5.46
CA GLU A 20 5.56 -8.96 6.22
C GLU A 20 4.56 -9.85 5.46
N ALA A 21 3.67 -9.25 4.67
CA ALA A 21 2.76 -9.99 3.81
C ALA A 21 3.51 -10.88 2.81
N PHE A 22 4.69 -10.44 2.33
CA PHE A 22 5.49 -11.18 1.35
C PHE A 22 6.31 -12.32 1.95
N GLY A 23 6.58 -12.27 3.26
CA GLY A 23 7.38 -13.28 3.96
C GLY A 23 6.59 -14.47 4.50
N GLY A 24 5.26 -14.45 4.47
CA GLY A 24 4.45 -15.51 5.07
C GLY A 24 4.78 -15.76 6.56
N GLY A 25 5.16 -14.71 7.30
CA GLY A 25 5.60 -14.79 8.70
C GLY A 25 7.06 -15.20 8.89
N LYS A 26 7.85 -15.31 7.82
CA LYS A 26 9.28 -15.66 7.85
C LYS A 26 10.12 -14.59 7.16
N VAL A 27 11.44 -14.65 7.38
CA VAL A 27 12.39 -13.82 6.63
C VAL A 27 12.46 -14.31 5.18
N GLY A 28 12.42 -13.38 4.22
CA GLY A 28 12.50 -13.68 2.79
C GLY A 28 11.16 -13.59 2.08
N ILE A 29 11.03 -14.33 1.00
CA ILE A 29 9.88 -14.31 0.09
C ILE A 29 9.12 -15.64 0.19
N ASP A 30 7.82 -15.57 0.45
CA ASP A 30 6.90 -16.70 0.30
C ASP A 30 6.19 -16.60 -1.06
N THR A 31 6.58 -17.47 -1.98
CA THR A 31 6.08 -17.47 -3.36
C THR A 31 4.60 -17.81 -3.46
N GLN A 32 4.04 -18.59 -2.52
CA GLN A 32 2.62 -18.92 -2.51
C GLN A 32 1.76 -17.71 -2.15
N VAL A 33 2.21 -16.93 -1.17
CA VAL A 33 1.54 -15.69 -0.77
C VAL A 33 1.56 -14.67 -1.90
N ILE A 34 2.71 -14.49 -2.56
CA ILE A 34 2.83 -13.51 -3.65
C ILE A 34 1.96 -13.93 -4.84
N ARG A 35 1.94 -15.22 -5.19
CA ARG A 35 1.06 -15.75 -6.25
C ARG A 35 -0.39 -15.44 -5.95
N ARG A 36 -0.88 -15.73 -4.74
CA ARG A 36 -2.26 -15.43 -4.34
C ARG A 36 -2.56 -13.92 -4.48
N ILE A 37 -1.66 -13.06 -4.04
CA ILE A 37 -1.83 -11.60 -4.17
C ILE A 37 -1.93 -11.20 -5.64
N ALA A 38 -1.08 -11.75 -6.51
CA ALA A 38 -1.13 -11.47 -7.95
C ALA A 38 -2.45 -11.94 -8.58
N GLU A 39 -2.89 -13.15 -8.26
CA GLU A 39 -4.18 -13.74 -8.71
C GLU A 39 -5.37 -12.85 -8.28
N GLU A 40 -5.32 -12.19 -7.13
CA GLU A 40 -6.37 -11.30 -6.66
C GLU A 40 -6.30 -9.88 -7.28
N ILE A 41 -5.14 -9.42 -7.72
CA ILE A 41 -5.00 -8.10 -8.37
C ILE A 41 -5.54 -8.14 -9.80
N VAL A 42 -5.23 -9.19 -10.55
CA VAL A 42 -5.51 -9.30 -11.98
C VAL A 42 -7.00 -9.13 -12.34
N PRO A 43 -7.97 -9.71 -11.60
CA PRO A 43 -9.40 -9.52 -11.90
C PRO A 43 -9.85 -8.06 -11.86
N ALA A 44 -9.33 -7.24 -10.93
CA ALA A 44 -9.66 -5.82 -10.86
C ALA A 44 -9.08 -5.04 -12.05
N VAL A 45 -7.84 -5.36 -12.46
CA VAL A 45 -7.22 -4.73 -13.64
C VAL A 45 -7.99 -5.08 -14.92
N ARG A 46 -8.43 -6.33 -15.07
CA ARG A 46 -9.26 -6.79 -16.20
C ARG A 46 -10.63 -6.09 -16.28
N GLN A 47 -11.12 -5.60 -15.13
CA GLN A 47 -12.35 -4.77 -15.06
C GLN A 47 -12.07 -3.27 -15.27
N GLY A 48 -10.86 -2.90 -15.67
CA GLY A 48 -10.51 -1.51 -16.01
C GLY A 48 -9.96 -0.67 -14.87
N VAL A 49 -9.74 -1.25 -13.67
CA VAL A 49 -9.09 -0.51 -12.57
C VAL A 49 -7.62 -0.31 -12.89
N GLN A 50 -7.14 0.92 -12.78
CA GLN A 50 -5.71 1.25 -12.87
C GLN A 50 -5.05 1.02 -11.51
N VAL A 51 -4.17 0.04 -11.41
CA VAL A 51 -3.57 -0.38 -10.14
C VAL A 51 -2.10 0.01 -10.06
N ALA A 52 -1.77 0.86 -9.09
CA ALA A 52 -0.43 1.13 -8.63
C ALA A 52 -0.19 0.43 -7.29
N ILE A 53 1.04 -0.01 -7.01
CA ILE A 53 1.36 -0.78 -5.80
C ILE A 53 2.59 -0.19 -5.12
N VAL A 54 2.54 -0.02 -3.80
CA VAL A 54 3.69 0.25 -2.94
C VAL A 54 3.90 -0.96 -2.03
N VAL A 55 5.10 -1.51 -2.02
CA VAL A 55 5.45 -2.65 -1.17
C VAL A 55 6.47 -2.26 -0.10
N GLY A 56 6.31 -2.82 1.11
CA GLY A 56 7.29 -2.72 2.18
C GLY A 56 8.43 -3.72 2.02
N GLY A 57 9.50 -3.56 2.82
CA GLY A 57 10.67 -4.46 2.87
C GLY A 57 10.85 -5.18 4.21
N GLY A 58 9.88 -5.09 5.11
CA GLY A 58 9.98 -5.59 6.49
C GLY A 58 10.11 -7.12 6.64
N ASN A 59 9.89 -7.88 5.56
CA ASN A 59 10.19 -9.33 5.50
C ASN A 59 11.69 -9.63 5.37
N PHE A 60 12.52 -8.65 5.02
CA PHE A 60 13.96 -8.79 4.98
C PHE A 60 14.62 -8.04 6.13
N PHE A 61 14.40 -6.73 6.22
CA PHE A 61 15.05 -5.87 7.17
C PHE A 61 14.14 -4.76 7.66
N ARG A 62 14.22 -4.47 8.96
CA ARG A 62 13.62 -3.28 9.58
C ARG A 62 14.73 -2.38 10.09
N GLY A 63 14.81 -1.14 9.58
CA GLY A 63 15.85 -0.19 9.96
C GLY A 63 15.97 0.02 11.47
N ALA A 64 14.84 0.03 12.19
CA ALA A 64 14.81 0.16 13.63
C ALA A 64 15.43 -1.05 14.37
N GLU A 65 15.18 -2.27 13.90
CA GLU A 65 15.78 -3.50 14.46
C GLU A 65 17.28 -3.57 14.17
N LEU A 66 17.68 -3.22 12.95
CA LEU A 66 19.09 -3.14 12.56
C LEU A 66 19.85 -2.07 13.37
N GLN A 67 19.21 -0.96 13.71
CA GLN A 67 19.79 0.07 14.57
C GLN A 67 20.05 -0.47 15.98
N GLN A 68 19.14 -1.25 16.55
CA GLN A 68 19.34 -1.90 17.84
C GLN A 68 20.51 -2.92 17.81
N ALA A 69 20.76 -3.51 16.64
CA ALA A 69 21.89 -4.41 16.40
C ALA A 69 23.19 -3.66 16.05
N GLY A 70 23.25 -2.31 16.14
CA GLY A 70 24.44 -1.49 15.96
C GLY A 70 24.67 -0.98 14.52
N ILE A 71 23.73 -1.18 13.61
CA ILE A 71 23.79 -0.59 12.24
C ILE A 71 23.27 0.84 12.29
N ASP A 72 23.96 1.75 11.61
CA ASP A 72 23.47 3.12 11.44
C ASP A 72 22.05 3.15 10.84
N ARG A 73 21.16 3.98 11.39
CA ARG A 73 19.76 4.02 11.00
C ARG A 73 19.55 4.30 9.51
N SER A 74 20.29 5.26 8.96
CA SER A 74 20.15 5.62 7.54
C SER A 74 20.57 4.45 6.64
N ARG A 75 21.63 3.74 7.01
CA ARG A 75 22.08 2.54 6.28
C ARG A 75 21.06 1.40 6.38
N GLY A 76 20.49 1.20 7.57
CA GLY A 76 19.42 0.21 7.79
C GLY A 76 18.18 0.53 6.94
N ASP A 77 17.80 1.81 6.82
CA ASP A 77 16.69 2.23 5.97
C ASP A 77 16.99 2.00 4.47
N TYR A 78 18.23 2.23 4.00
CA TYR A 78 18.62 1.85 2.62
C TYR A 78 18.56 0.34 2.40
N MET A 79 18.98 -0.47 3.36
CA MET A 79 18.82 -1.93 3.28
C MET A 79 17.34 -2.32 3.17
N GLY A 80 16.45 -1.70 3.96
CA GLY A 80 15.01 -1.87 3.86
C GLY A 80 14.46 -1.47 2.48
N MET A 81 14.94 -0.34 1.92
CA MET A 81 14.57 0.10 0.57
C MET A 81 14.96 -0.93 -0.50
N LEU A 82 16.16 -1.52 -0.42
CA LEU A 82 16.56 -2.59 -1.33
C LEU A 82 15.70 -3.85 -1.16
N GLY A 83 15.31 -4.17 0.08
CA GLY A 83 14.33 -5.23 0.37
C GLY A 83 12.99 -5.02 -0.33
N THR A 84 12.50 -3.76 -0.42
CA THR A 84 11.28 -3.47 -1.19
C THR A 84 11.46 -3.77 -2.67
N VAL A 85 12.64 -3.52 -3.26
CA VAL A 85 12.89 -3.80 -4.68
C VAL A 85 12.82 -5.29 -4.96
N MET A 86 13.39 -6.12 -4.09
CA MET A 86 13.27 -7.58 -4.22
C MET A 86 11.81 -8.03 -4.23
N ASN A 87 10.98 -7.50 -3.33
CA ASN A 87 9.54 -7.77 -3.32
C ASN A 87 8.83 -7.29 -4.59
N CYS A 88 9.21 -6.11 -5.13
CA CYS A 88 8.65 -5.60 -6.39
C CYS A 88 8.94 -6.55 -7.56
N LEU A 89 10.16 -7.03 -7.69
CA LEU A 89 10.56 -7.94 -8.76
C LEU A 89 9.83 -9.29 -8.65
N ALA A 90 9.69 -9.81 -7.44
CA ALA A 90 8.94 -11.05 -7.21
C ALA A 90 7.45 -10.87 -7.58
N LEU A 91 6.81 -9.78 -7.15
CA LEU A 91 5.41 -9.52 -7.50
C LEU A 91 5.23 -9.27 -8.99
N GLN A 92 6.18 -8.59 -9.65
CA GLN A 92 6.16 -8.42 -11.10
C GLN A 92 6.13 -9.76 -11.82
N ASP A 93 7.01 -10.68 -11.44
CA ASP A 93 7.11 -11.99 -12.09
C ASP A 93 5.78 -12.76 -12.00
N PHE A 94 5.15 -12.81 -10.83
CA PHE A 94 3.85 -13.47 -10.66
C PHE A 94 2.71 -12.78 -11.39
N LEU A 95 2.67 -11.44 -11.43
CA LEU A 95 1.66 -10.73 -12.24
C LEU A 95 1.84 -10.99 -13.73
N GLU A 96 3.08 -11.06 -14.22
CA GLU A 96 3.37 -11.36 -15.63
C GLU A 96 3.09 -12.83 -15.96
N GLN A 97 3.26 -13.76 -15.02
CA GLN A 97 2.79 -15.16 -15.17
C GLN A 97 1.26 -15.24 -15.32
N GLU A 98 0.51 -14.37 -14.65
CA GLU A 98 -0.95 -14.25 -14.83
C GLU A 98 -1.37 -13.48 -16.11
N GLY A 99 -0.41 -13.12 -16.96
CA GLY A 99 -0.62 -12.38 -18.20
C GLY A 99 -0.82 -10.88 -18.02
N GLN A 100 -0.56 -10.34 -16.83
CA GLN A 100 -0.71 -8.91 -16.53
C GLN A 100 0.59 -8.16 -16.78
N ALA A 101 0.63 -7.31 -17.80
CA ALA A 101 1.78 -6.45 -18.07
C ALA A 101 2.08 -5.52 -16.88
N THR A 102 3.32 -5.53 -16.40
CA THR A 102 3.72 -4.83 -15.17
C THR A 102 5.01 -4.03 -15.38
N ARG A 103 5.19 -2.95 -14.63
CA ARG A 103 6.43 -2.16 -14.59
C ARG A 103 6.84 -1.88 -13.15
N VAL A 104 8.08 -2.16 -12.83
CA VAL A 104 8.70 -1.74 -11.56
C VAL A 104 9.40 -0.40 -11.77
N GLN A 105 9.08 0.57 -10.90
CA GLN A 105 9.76 1.86 -10.84
C GLN A 105 10.37 2.06 -9.46
N THR A 106 11.59 2.57 -9.39
CA THR A 106 12.32 2.74 -8.12
C THR A 106 12.78 4.16 -7.90
N ALA A 107 12.70 4.61 -6.64
CA ALA A 107 13.18 5.92 -6.22
C ALA A 107 14.72 6.00 -6.17
N ILE A 108 15.41 4.86 -6.13
CA ILE A 108 16.86 4.74 -6.28
C ILE A 108 17.12 4.20 -7.68
N THR A 109 18.02 4.83 -8.43
CA THR A 109 18.36 4.40 -9.81
C THR A 109 18.99 3.01 -9.80
N MET A 110 18.36 2.06 -10.50
CA MET A 110 18.78 0.65 -10.56
C MET A 110 19.36 0.24 -11.93
N GLY A 111 19.47 1.15 -12.86
CA GLY A 111 20.10 0.97 -14.18
C GLY A 111 19.50 -0.12 -15.07
N GLN A 112 19.46 -1.36 -14.62
CA GLN A 112 19.03 -2.52 -15.44
C GLN A 112 17.83 -3.27 -14.87
N GLY A 113 17.58 -3.22 -13.55
CA GLY A 113 16.56 -4.05 -12.90
C GLY A 113 15.18 -3.40 -12.80
N ALA A 114 15.10 -2.06 -12.87
CA ALA A 114 13.85 -1.32 -12.73
C ALA A 114 13.97 0.06 -13.38
N GLU A 115 12.84 0.63 -13.77
CA GLU A 115 12.80 1.99 -14.30
C GLU A 115 12.98 3.02 -13.17
N PRO A 116 13.65 4.16 -13.43
CA PRO A 116 13.60 5.28 -12.49
C PRO A 116 12.17 5.81 -12.37
N TYR A 117 11.76 6.11 -11.12
CA TYR A 117 10.44 6.67 -10.85
C TYR A 117 10.29 8.07 -11.44
N ILE A 118 9.32 8.21 -12.30
CA ILE A 118 8.87 9.49 -12.88
C ILE A 118 7.34 9.47 -12.89
N PRO A 119 6.64 10.40 -12.18
CA PRO A 119 5.17 10.37 -12.05
C PRO A 119 4.42 10.28 -13.38
N LEU A 120 4.78 11.10 -14.35
CA LEU A 120 4.14 11.08 -15.69
C LEU A 120 4.35 9.76 -16.43
N LYS A 121 5.48 9.09 -16.21
CA LYS A 121 5.75 7.78 -16.78
C LYS A 121 4.90 6.69 -16.12
N ALA A 122 4.73 6.76 -14.79
CA ALA A 122 3.84 5.88 -14.05
C ALA A 122 2.38 6.03 -14.54
N ILE A 123 1.89 7.27 -14.65
CA ILE A 123 0.56 7.57 -15.18
C ILE A 123 0.39 6.96 -16.57
N ARG A 124 1.36 7.15 -17.46
CA ARG A 124 1.30 6.61 -18.82
C ARG A 124 1.28 5.08 -18.85
N HIS A 125 1.93 4.40 -17.91
CA HIS A 125 1.84 2.94 -17.79
C HIS A 125 0.44 2.50 -17.33
N LEU A 126 -0.11 3.17 -16.32
CA LEU A 126 -1.46 2.90 -15.82
C LEU A 126 -2.53 3.08 -16.89
N GLU A 127 -2.45 4.17 -17.67
CA GLU A 127 -3.34 4.43 -18.81
C GLU A 127 -3.28 3.36 -19.90
N LYS A 128 -2.15 2.64 -20.01
CA LYS A 128 -1.96 1.51 -20.93
C LYS A 128 -2.41 0.17 -20.32
N GLY A 129 -3.11 0.17 -19.19
CA GLY A 129 -3.55 -1.05 -18.50
C GLY A 129 -2.42 -1.86 -17.86
N ARG A 130 -1.26 -1.25 -17.61
CA ARG A 130 -0.15 -1.90 -16.91
C ARG A 130 -0.28 -1.68 -15.41
N VAL A 131 0.07 -2.66 -14.61
CA VAL A 131 0.30 -2.48 -13.18
C VAL A 131 1.65 -1.79 -12.98
N VAL A 132 1.74 -0.82 -12.07
CA VAL A 132 2.99 -0.15 -11.71
C VAL A 132 3.32 -0.46 -10.26
N ILE A 133 4.51 -0.99 -9.98
CA ILE A 133 4.97 -1.31 -8.64
C ILE A 133 6.10 -0.36 -8.27
N PHE A 134 5.98 0.32 -7.13
CA PHE A 134 6.97 1.28 -6.65
C PHE A 134 7.87 0.64 -5.59
N GLY A 135 9.16 0.58 -5.88
CA GLY A 135 10.22 0.12 -5.00
C GLY A 135 11.14 1.23 -4.51
N ALA A 136 12.00 0.89 -3.57
CA ALA A 136 12.96 1.78 -2.91
C ALA A 136 12.32 2.96 -2.15
N GLY A 137 11.06 2.82 -1.73
CA GLY A 137 10.39 3.81 -0.89
C GLY A 137 10.39 5.22 -1.46
N ALA A 138 10.77 6.20 -0.65
CA ALA A 138 10.99 7.59 -1.07
C ALA A 138 12.38 7.83 -1.69
N GLY A 139 13.29 6.84 -1.65
CA GLY A 139 14.71 7.01 -1.98
C GLY A 139 15.52 7.73 -0.89
N MET A 140 14.92 7.99 0.26
CA MET A 140 15.49 8.71 1.39
C MET A 140 15.22 7.97 2.70
N PRO A 141 16.18 7.98 3.66
CA PRO A 141 15.97 7.44 4.99
C PRO A 141 14.86 8.16 5.77
N TYR A 142 14.39 7.54 6.85
CA TYR A 142 13.39 8.07 7.79
C TYR A 142 11.95 8.18 7.26
N PHE A 143 11.67 7.76 6.04
CA PHE A 143 10.32 7.70 5.48
C PHE A 143 9.80 6.26 5.49
N SER A 144 8.60 6.08 6.02
CA SER A 144 7.91 4.78 5.98
C SER A 144 7.27 4.51 4.62
N THR A 145 6.94 3.26 4.34
CA THR A 145 6.15 2.90 3.16
C THR A 145 4.70 3.40 3.25
N ASP A 146 4.19 3.71 4.44
CA ASP A 146 2.89 4.35 4.63
C ASP A 146 2.92 5.76 4.06
N THR A 147 3.91 6.58 4.46
CA THR A 147 4.13 7.93 3.92
C THR A 147 4.33 7.90 2.41
N VAL A 148 5.14 6.97 1.91
CA VAL A 148 5.37 6.79 0.46
C VAL A 148 4.08 6.45 -0.28
N SER A 149 3.20 5.62 0.29
CA SER A 149 1.94 5.25 -0.36
C SER A 149 1.02 6.45 -0.56
N ILE A 150 0.92 7.33 0.43
CA ILE A 150 0.15 8.57 0.29
C ILE A 150 0.81 9.49 -0.74
N GLN A 151 2.12 9.74 -0.64
CA GLN A 151 2.86 10.59 -1.56
C GLN A 151 2.66 10.11 -3.02
N ARG A 152 2.93 8.85 -3.32
CA ARG A 152 2.77 8.29 -4.67
C ARG A 152 1.33 8.40 -5.16
N SER A 153 0.34 8.13 -4.29
CA SER A 153 -1.07 8.25 -4.65
C SER A 153 -1.48 9.66 -5.06
N LEU A 154 -0.87 10.67 -4.44
CA LEU A 154 -1.10 12.08 -4.79
C LEU A 154 -0.43 12.43 -6.12
N GLU A 155 0.85 12.04 -6.29
CA GLU A 155 1.64 12.34 -7.49
C GLU A 155 1.06 11.74 -8.78
N ILE A 156 0.42 10.56 -8.68
CA ILE A 156 -0.17 9.87 -9.84
C ILE A 156 -1.70 9.96 -9.88
N HIS A 157 -2.30 10.81 -9.05
CA HIS A 157 -3.74 11.11 -9.03
C HIS A 157 -4.62 9.87 -8.76
N CYS A 158 -4.30 9.06 -7.76
CA CYS A 158 -5.17 7.95 -7.34
C CYS A 158 -6.43 8.48 -6.64
N ASP A 159 -7.55 7.79 -6.82
CA ASP A 159 -8.81 8.08 -6.13
C ASP A 159 -8.75 7.68 -4.67
N GLU A 160 -8.08 6.56 -4.39
CA GLU A 160 -8.03 5.95 -3.06
C GLU A 160 -6.71 5.21 -2.84
N VAL A 161 -6.25 5.14 -1.59
CA VAL A 161 -5.22 4.20 -1.14
C VAL A 161 -5.91 3.05 -0.43
N VAL A 162 -5.68 1.81 -0.86
CA VAL A 162 -6.17 0.61 -0.18
C VAL A 162 -5.01 -0.10 0.51
N MET A 163 -5.17 -0.40 1.78
CA MET A 163 -4.12 -0.93 2.64
C MET A 163 -4.50 -2.29 3.20
N GLY A 164 -3.83 -3.33 2.73
CA GLY A 164 -3.98 -4.67 3.28
C GLY A 164 -3.22 -4.84 4.60
N LYS A 165 -3.90 -5.26 5.64
CA LYS A 165 -3.35 -5.58 6.97
C LYS A 165 -3.41 -7.08 7.22
N ASN A 166 -2.44 -7.62 7.96
CA ASN A 166 -2.46 -8.98 8.47
C ASN A 166 -3.01 -8.99 9.90
N GLY A 167 -3.82 -9.99 10.23
CA GLY A 167 -4.36 -10.22 11.58
C GLY A 167 -5.47 -9.28 12.04
N VAL A 168 -5.91 -8.33 11.19
CA VAL A 168 -7.05 -7.45 11.43
C VAL A 168 -7.74 -7.10 10.10
N ASP A 169 -9.05 -6.96 10.12
CA ASP A 169 -9.87 -6.66 8.93
C ASP A 169 -10.24 -5.18 8.77
N GLY A 170 -9.66 -4.31 9.59
CA GLY A 170 -9.90 -2.87 9.56
C GLY A 170 -9.22 -2.14 10.72
N VAL A 171 -9.72 -0.97 11.07
CA VAL A 171 -9.27 -0.17 12.22
C VAL A 171 -10.26 -0.33 13.36
N TYR A 172 -9.74 -0.55 14.56
CA TYR A 172 -10.51 -0.80 15.78
C TYR A 172 -10.33 0.32 16.80
N THR A 173 -11.25 0.43 17.74
CA THR A 173 -11.18 1.39 18.87
C THR A 173 -9.99 1.11 19.80
N SER A 174 -9.52 -0.14 19.85
CA SER A 174 -8.37 -0.64 20.60
C SER A 174 -7.81 -1.88 19.89
N ASP A 175 -6.70 -2.46 20.35
CA ASP A 175 -6.15 -3.69 19.76
C ASP A 175 -7.07 -4.89 20.03
N PRO A 176 -7.77 -5.46 19.04
CA PRO A 176 -8.74 -6.54 19.26
C PRO A 176 -8.10 -7.85 19.77
N ARG A 177 -6.79 -7.97 19.70
CA ARG A 177 -6.06 -9.11 20.28
C ARG A 177 -5.86 -9.00 21.79
N LYS A 178 -6.04 -7.80 22.35
CA LYS A 178 -5.82 -7.49 23.77
C LYS A 178 -7.11 -7.08 24.46
N ASP A 179 -8.07 -6.56 23.72
CA ASP A 179 -9.33 -6.02 24.21
C ASP A 179 -10.49 -6.67 23.46
N ALA A 180 -11.25 -7.51 24.15
CA ALA A 180 -12.40 -8.22 23.60
C ALA A 180 -13.58 -7.29 23.26
N ASP A 181 -13.61 -6.07 23.84
CA ASP A 181 -14.66 -5.06 23.60
C ASP A 181 -14.28 -4.12 22.44
N ALA A 182 -13.12 -4.30 21.81
CA ALA A 182 -12.69 -3.53 20.68
C ALA A 182 -13.71 -3.62 19.52
N LYS A 183 -14.17 -2.47 19.03
CA LYS A 183 -15.13 -2.38 17.93
C LYS A 183 -14.44 -1.83 16.69
N ARG A 184 -14.75 -2.44 15.55
CA ARG A 184 -14.24 -1.97 14.25
C ARG A 184 -15.00 -0.72 13.81
N PHE A 185 -14.28 0.22 13.22
CA PHE A 185 -14.89 1.36 12.52
C PHE A 185 -15.35 0.95 11.10
N ALA A 186 -16.53 1.36 10.71
CA ALA A 186 -16.96 1.36 9.31
C ALA A 186 -16.34 2.57 8.60
N THR A 187 -16.50 3.78 9.21
CA THR A 187 -15.83 5.01 8.80
C THR A 187 -15.02 5.59 9.95
N LEU A 188 -13.90 6.21 9.65
CA LEU A 188 -13.02 6.83 10.66
C LEU A 188 -12.53 8.18 10.14
N SER A 189 -12.69 9.23 10.93
CA SER A 189 -12.15 10.54 10.58
C SER A 189 -10.63 10.59 10.84
N TYR A 190 -9.88 11.32 10.00
CA TYR A 190 -8.44 11.51 10.21
C TYR A 190 -8.10 12.08 11.59
N ASN A 191 -8.89 13.08 12.05
CA ASN A 191 -8.65 13.72 13.33
C ASN A 191 -8.81 12.72 14.49
N ARG A 192 -9.85 11.89 14.46
CA ARG A 192 -10.04 10.85 15.46
C ARG A 192 -8.90 9.84 15.45
N ALA A 193 -8.49 9.39 14.26
CA ALA A 193 -7.38 8.45 14.13
C ALA A 193 -6.07 9.01 14.72
N LEU A 194 -5.79 10.31 14.52
CA LEU A 194 -4.61 10.99 15.06
C LEU A 194 -4.71 11.21 16.57
N VAL A 195 -5.85 11.70 17.09
CA VAL A 195 -6.05 12.01 18.51
C VAL A 195 -6.01 10.74 19.35
N ASP A 196 -6.72 9.71 18.91
CA ASP A 196 -6.80 8.43 19.61
C ASP A 196 -5.59 7.52 19.33
N ASN A 197 -4.61 7.99 18.51
CA ASN A 197 -3.40 7.25 18.09
C ASN A 197 -3.73 5.84 17.57
N LEU A 198 -4.77 5.73 16.75
CA LEU A 198 -5.23 4.45 16.22
C LEU A 198 -4.26 3.88 15.17
N ALA A 199 -4.11 2.57 15.15
CA ALA A 199 -3.15 1.85 14.30
C ALA A 199 -3.57 1.79 12.81
N VAL A 200 -3.77 2.94 12.16
CA VAL A 200 -4.05 3.06 10.72
C VAL A 200 -2.73 2.98 9.95
N MET A 201 -1.92 4.00 10.09
CA MET A 201 -0.60 4.21 9.48
C MET A 201 0.20 5.15 10.39
N ASP A 202 1.45 5.46 10.03
CA ASP A 202 2.21 6.44 10.80
C ASP A 202 1.59 7.85 10.74
N ALA A 203 1.89 8.68 11.75
CA ALA A 203 1.25 9.99 11.91
C ALA A 203 1.58 10.96 10.76
N ALA A 204 2.77 10.84 10.13
CA ALA A 204 3.16 11.68 8.99
C ALA A 204 2.31 11.35 7.76
N ALA A 205 2.14 10.05 7.47
CA ALA A 205 1.28 9.56 6.40
C ALA A 205 -0.18 9.99 6.60
N LEU A 206 -0.70 9.82 7.81
CA LEU A 206 -2.08 10.16 8.14
C LEU A 206 -2.34 11.68 8.05
N SER A 207 -1.38 12.51 8.50
CA SER A 207 -1.46 13.97 8.36
C SER A 207 -1.43 14.40 6.89
N MET A 208 -0.54 13.81 6.08
CA MET A 208 -0.47 14.08 4.64
C MET A 208 -1.79 13.69 3.95
N ALA A 209 -2.38 12.55 4.30
CA ALA A 209 -3.65 12.11 3.76
C ALA A 209 -4.80 13.05 4.13
N ARG A 210 -4.86 13.50 5.39
CA ARG A 210 -5.83 14.47 5.88
C ARG A 210 -5.75 15.79 5.12
N ASP A 211 -4.56 16.37 5.02
CA ASP A 211 -4.34 17.68 4.43
C ASP A 211 -4.69 17.69 2.92
N ASN A 212 -4.56 16.54 2.27
CA ASN A 212 -4.91 16.33 0.85
C ASN A 212 -6.25 15.60 0.64
N ARG A 213 -7.03 15.34 1.70
CA ARG A 213 -8.31 14.61 1.66
C ARG A 213 -8.23 13.27 0.95
N LYS A 214 -7.08 12.58 1.05
CA LYS A 214 -6.85 11.30 0.38
C LYS A 214 -7.56 10.17 1.12
N ARG A 215 -8.55 9.56 0.50
CA ARG A 215 -9.26 8.40 1.06
C ARG A 215 -8.31 7.23 1.27
N ILE A 216 -8.47 6.55 2.40
CA ILE A 216 -7.69 5.36 2.76
C ILE A 216 -8.69 4.28 3.18
N ARG A 217 -8.60 3.11 2.56
CA ARG A 217 -9.37 1.93 2.98
C ARG A 217 -8.43 0.91 3.60
N VAL A 218 -8.69 0.53 4.83
CA VAL A 218 -7.94 -0.50 5.55
C VAL A 218 -8.77 -1.77 5.58
N PHE A 219 -8.21 -2.88 5.12
CA PHE A 219 -8.90 -4.16 5.02
C PHE A 219 -8.00 -5.34 5.40
N GLY A 220 -8.59 -6.49 5.73
CA GLY A 220 -7.88 -7.73 6.02
C GLY A 220 -7.37 -8.42 4.76
N LEU A 221 -6.06 -8.70 4.72
CA LEU A 221 -5.40 -9.33 3.58
C LEU A 221 -5.56 -10.87 3.56
N GLU A 222 -5.92 -11.45 4.70
CA GLU A 222 -5.93 -12.93 4.86
C GLU A 222 -7.15 -13.59 4.21
N GLU A 223 -8.27 -12.88 4.15
CA GLU A 223 -9.48 -13.38 3.52
C GLU A 223 -9.38 -13.33 1.99
N ALA A 224 -9.56 -14.48 1.37
CA ALA A 224 -9.46 -14.63 -0.09
C ALA A 224 -10.48 -13.73 -0.82
N GLY A 225 -10.01 -13.03 -1.86
CA GLY A 225 -10.83 -12.11 -2.66
C GLY A 225 -10.86 -10.67 -2.13
N ASN A 226 -10.40 -10.41 -0.90
CA ASN A 226 -10.47 -9.07 -0.33
C ASN A 226 -9.61 -8.05 -1.08
N VAL A 227 -8.48 -8.44 -1.67
CA VAL A 227 -7.67 -7.53 -2.51
C VAL A 227 -8.48 -7.10 -3.73
N THR A 228 -9.12 -8.04 -4.43
CA THR A 228 -9.99 -7.73 -5.57
C THR A 228 -11.12 -6.79 -5.18
N ARG A 229 -11.85 -7.12 -4.10
CA ARG A 229 -12.98 -6.32 -3.59
C ARG A 229 -12.57 -4.89 -3.22
N ALA A 230 -11.43 -4.73 -2.51
CA ALA A 230 -10.89 -3.42 -2.15
C ALA A 230 -10.54 -2.60 -3.41
N LEU A 231 -9.88 -3.22 -4.39
CA LEU A 231 -9.50 -2.56 -5.65
C LEU A 231 -10.73 -2.14 -6.46
N LEU A 232 -11.78 -2.94 -6.47
CA LEU A 232 -13.06 -2.61 -7.12
C LEU A 232 -13.86 -1.53 -6.37
N GLY A 233 -13.50 -1.21 -5.13
CA GLY A 233 -14.13 -0.18 -4.32
C GLY A 233 -15.31 -0.64 -3.49
N GLU A 234 -15.42 -1.94 -3.23
CA GLU A 234 -16.43 -2.47 -2.33
C GLU A 234 -16.24 -1.95 -0.89
N GLU A 235 -17.34 -1.85 -0.16
CA GLU A 235 -17.36 -1.36 1.23
C GLU A 235 -16.89 -2.43 2.22
N ILE A 236 -15.62 -2.78 2.15
CA ILE A 236 -14.98 -3.69 3.11
C ILE A 236 -14.06 -2.93 4.07
N GLY A 237 -13.81 -3.51 5.23
CA GLY A 237 -12.88 -2.95 6.22
C GLY A 237 -13.33 -1.61 6.81
N THR A 238 -12.39 -0.67 6.92
CA THR A 238 -12.59 0.69 7.46
C THR A 238 -12.21 1.74 6.42
N LEU A 239 -13.11 2.68 6.14
CA LEU A 239 -12.80 3.85 5.32
C LEU A 239 -12.32 5.00 6.20
N VAL A 240 -11.10 5.46 6.01
CA VAL A 240 -10.56 6.68 6.65
C VAL A 240 -10.70 7.85 5.69
N SER A 241 -11.40 8.90 6.14
CA SER A 241 -11.72 10.06 5.30
C SER A 241 -12.02 11.30 6.14
N THR A 242 -12.60 12.33 5.53
CA THR A 242 -13.14 13.52 6.23
C THR A 242 -14.51 13.29 6.85
N ALA A 243 -15.18 12.16 6.57
CA ALA A 243 -16.48 11.84 7.14
C ALA A 243 -16.40 11.59 8.64
N GLU A 244 -17.54 11.73 9.33
CA GLU A 244 -17.64 11.38 10.75
C GLU A 244 -17.38 9.89 10.99
N SER A 245 -16.86 9.58 12.19
CA SER A 245 -16.53 8.21 12.56
C SER A 245 -17.78 7.44 12.95
N THR A 246 -17.97 6.27 12.34
CA THR A 246 -19.06 5.33 12.68
C THR A 246 -18.47 3.95 12.95
N LEU A 247 -19.09 3.20 13.84
CA LEU A 247 -18.76 1.80 14.09
C LEU A 247 -19.46 0.89 13.07
N ALA A 248 -18.84 -0.27 12.79
CA ALA A 248 -19.40 -1.30 11.92
C ALA A 248 -20.44 -2.17 12.64
#